data_e916c0b01d001f7cbb8157322f71b63b
#
_entry.id   e916c0b01d001f7cbb8157322f71b63b
#
_cell.length_a   1.000
_cell.length_b   1.000
_cell.length_c   1.000
_cell.angle_alpha   90.00
_cell.angle_beta   90.00
_cell.angle_gamma   90.00
#
_symmetry.space_group_name_H-M   'P 1'
#
loop_
_entity.id
_entity.type
_entity.pdbx_description
1 polymer ?
#
loop_
_entity_poly.entity_id
_entity_poly.type
_entity_poly.pdbx_seq_one_letter_code
_entity_poly.pdbx_strand_id
1 'polypeptide(L)'
;MIAETEAYKLLVADEKLNQLFNEFRGKEFPGYKQGIFTYDIPEKPTNLKQKELAPFARIYSTYEAPHKYADDNVISVEQRITINFWCKNAKQADQIIKRMDAILESSGFERYTANEKPRYMDDDIGLLMNVRKYRLFDWSDLEEMKGK
;
A
#
# COMPACT_ATOMS: atom_id res chain seq x y z
N MET A 1 -13.24 8.76 5.21
CA MET A 1 -12.49 7.61 4.66
C MET A 1 -11.00 7.82 4.92
N ILE A 2 -10.27 6.75 5.20
CA ILE A 2 -8.82 6.78 5.41
C ILE A 2 -8.18 5.98 4.28
N ALA A 3 -7.36 6.64 3.46
CA ALA A 3 -6.82 6.03 2.23
C ALA A 3 -5.93 4.81 2.50
N GLU A 4 -5.06 4.85 3.51
CA GLU A 4 -4.21 3.70 3.82
C GLU A 4 -5.02 2.49 4.29
N THR A 5 -6.14 2.70 4.96
CA THR A 5 -7.05 1.62 5.36
C THR A 5 -7.76 1.02 4.14
N GLU A 6 -8.22 1.86 3.23
CA GLU A 6 -8.86 1.40 1.99
C GLU A 6 -7.88 0.60 1.12
N ALA A 7 -6.66 1.11 0.95
CA ALA A 7 -5.63 0.39 0.21
C ALA A 7 -5.33 -0.97 0.86
N TYR A 8 -5.20 -1.01 2.17
CA TYR A 8 -5.00 -2.25 2.92
C TYR A 8 -6.11 -3.28 2.62
N LYS A 9 -7.37 -2.85 2.73
CA LYS A 9 -8.50 -3.74 2.47
C LYS A 9 -8.50 -4.30 1.06
N LEU A 10 -8.20 -3.47 0.07
CA LEU A 10 -8.15 -3.87 -1.33
C LEU A 10 -7.04 -4.89 -1.58
N LEU A 11 -5.86 -4.64 -1.07
CA LEU A 11 -4.70 -5.50 -1.29
C LEU A 11 -4.86 -6.85 -0.56
N VAL A 12 -5.34 -6.83 0.67
CA VAL A 12 -5.54 -8.06 1.47
C VAL A 12 -6.63 -8.94 0.89
N ALA A 13 -7.65 -8.35 0.27
CA ALA A 13 -8.75 -9.09 -0.34
C ALA A 13 -8.38 -9.72 -1.70
N ASP A 14 -7.28 -9.31 -2.32
CA ASP A 14 -6.92 -9.77 -3.65
C ASP A 14 -6.24 -11.14 -3.61
N GLU A 15 -6.91 -12.14 -4.15
CA GLU A 15 -6.40 -13.52 -4.14
C GLU A 15 -5.12 -13.68 -4.96
N LYS A 16 -5.03 -12.99 -6.10
CA LYS A 16 -3.87 -13.09 -6.98
C LYS A 16 -2.62 -12.51 -6.32
N LEU A 17 -2.73 -11.40 -5.63
CA LEU A 17 -1.62 -10.83 -4.87
C LEU A 17 -1.21 -11.76 -3.73
N ASN A 18 -2.18 -12.36 -3.04
CA ASN A 18 -1.93 -13.34 -1.99
C ASN A 18 -1.15 -14.55 -2.52
N GLN A 19 -1.55 -15.06 -3.68
CA GLN A 19 -0.86 -16.16 -4.33
C GLN A 19 0.57 -15.80 -4.68
N LEU A 20 0.81 -14.60 -5.25
CA LEU A 20 2.16 -14.13 -5.58
C LEU A 20 3.05 -14.08 -4.34
N PHE A 21 2.55 -13.50 -3.26
CA PHE A 21 3.30 -13.38 -2.01
C PHE A 21 3.64 -14.76 -1.44
N ASN A 22 2.67 -15.67 -1.41
CA ASN A 22 2.89 -17.02 -0.90
C ASN A 22 3.84 -17.84 -1.76
N GLU A 23 3.75 -17.72 -3.10
CA GLU A 23 4.67 -18.40 -4.02
C GLU A 23 6.10 -17.89 -3.81
N PHE A 24 6.29 -16.59 -3.74
CA PHE A 24 7.63 -16.01 -3.57
C PHE A 24 8.22 -16.32 -2.20
N ARG A 25 7.38 -16.46 -1.19
CA ARG A 25 7.81 -16.85 0.16
C ARG A 25 8.04 -18.35 0.28
N GLY A 26 7.28 -19.13 -0.48
CA GLY A 26 7.27 -20.58 -0.37
C GLY A 26 6.40 -21.11 0.78
N LYS A 27 5.63 -20.26 1.41
CA LYS A 27 4.75 -20.60 2.53
C LYS A 27 3.77 -19.46 2.79
N GLU A 28 2.78 -19.70 3.65
CA GLU A 28 1.89 -18.64 4.11
C GLU A 28 2.57 -17.79 5.18
N PHE A 29 2.15 -16.52 5.28
CA PHE A 29 2.65 -15.62 6.32
C PHE A 29 2.03 -16.02 7.67
N PRO A 30 2.83 -16.18 8.73
CA PRO A 30 2.31 -16.65 10.01
C PRO A 30 1.33 -15.68 10.67
N GLY A 31 0.07 -16.10 10.83
CA GLY A 31 -0.96 -15.34 11.55
C GLY A 31 -1.59 -14.18 10.80
N TYR A 32 -1.15 -13.90 9.57
CA TYR A 32 -1.66 -12.77 8.78
C TYR A 32 -1.82 -13.16 7.32
N LYS A 33 -2.70 -12.44 6.61
CA LYS A 33 -2.81 -12.61 5.15
C LYS A 33 -1.69 -11.84 4.48
N GLN A 34 -0.99 -12.47 3.56
CA GLN A 34 0.06 -11.94 2.70
C GLN A 34 1.25 -11.27 3.41
N GLY A 35 1.16 -10.90 4.68
CA GLY A 35 2.16 -10.08 5.34
C GLY A 35 2.05 -8.60 4.97
N ILE A 36 0.82 -8.12 4.80
CA ILE A 36 0.55 -6.70 4.52
C ILE A 36 0.05 -6.04 5.81
N PHE A 37 0.63 -4.88 6.12
CA PHE A 37 0.35 -4.17 7.36
C PHE A 37 0.11 -2.68 7.09
N THR A 38 -0.60 -2.02 8.01
CA THR A 38 -0.69 -0.56 8.03
C THR A 38 0.35 -0.02 9.01
N TYR A 39 1.02 1.07 8.61
CA TYR A 39 2.03 1.83 9.35
C TYR A 39 3.36 1.10 9.47
N ASP A 40 3.47 0.09 10.30
CA ASP A 40 4.72 -0.64 10.50
C ASP A 40 4.53 -2.15 10.47
N ILE A 41 5.61 -2.86 10.12
CA ILE A 41 5.64 -4.31 10.23
C ILE A 41 5.91 -4.67 11.68
N PRO A 42 5.04 -5.47 12.33
CA PRO A 42 5.20 -5.77 13.75
C PRO A 42 6.54 -6.44 14.05
N GLU A 43 7.24 -5.93 15.07
CA GLU A 43 8.48 -6.51 15.56
C GLU A 43 8.32 -7.11 16.95
N LYS A 44 7.19 -6.81 17.62
CA LYS A 44 6.84 -7.34 18.95
C LYS A 44 5.39 -7.80 18.99
N PRO A 45 5.04 -8.82 19.75
CA PRO A 45 5.92 -9.69 20.56
C PRO A 45 6.85 -10.57 19.72
N THR A 46 6.56 -10.76 18.45
CA THR A 46 7.40 -11.52 17.51
C THR A 46 7.82 -10.59 16.38
N ASN A 47 9.11 -10.62 16.04
CA ASN A 47 9.60 -9.85 14.90
C ASN A 47 9.15 -10.49 13.59
N LEU A 48 8.23 -9.85 12.89
CA LEU A 48 7.71 -10.31 11.60
C LEU A 48 8.49 -9.72 10.41
N LYS A 49 9.41 -8.78 10.68
CA LYS A 49 10.28 -8.21 9.64
C LYS A 49 11.55 -9.03 9.52
N GLN A 50 11.42 -10.23 8.95
CA GLN A 50 12.50 -11.18 8.78
C GLN A 50 12.65 -11.58 7.33
N LYS A 51 13.88 -11.78 6.88
CA LYS A 51 14.21 -12.09 5.50
C LYS A 51 13.43 -13.30 4.95
N GLU A 52 13.29 -14.34 5.75
CA GLU A 52 12.61 -15.58 5.36
C GLU A 52 11.08 -15.42 5.25
N LEU A 53 10.52 -14.33 5.75
CA LEU A 53 9.09 -14.04 5.64
C LEU A 53 8.75 -13.15 4.45
N ALA A 54 9.74 -12.69 3.69
CA ALA A 54 9.50 -11.87 2.50
C ALA A 54 8.78 -12.66 1.39
N PRO A 55 7.90 -12.01 0.60
CA PRO A 55 7.61 -10.59 0.63
C PRO A 55 6.65 -10.18 1.75
N PHE A 56 6.80 -8.95 2.20
CA PHE A 56 5.88 -8.29 3.13
C PHE A 56 5.84 -6.80 2.82
N ALA A 57 4.78 -6.11 3.26
CA ALA A 57 4.54 -4.73 2.90
C ALA A 57 3.93 -3.94 4.04
N ARG A 58 4.17 -2.62 4.03
CA ARG A 58 3.48 -1.67 4.91
C ARG A 58 2.92 -0.51 4.10
N ILE A 59 1.80 0.02 4.55
CA ILE A 59 1.09 1.14 3.93
C ILE A 59 0.95 2.23 4.97
N TYR A 60 1.34 3.46 4.62
CA TYR A 60 1.19 4.58 5.54
C TYR A 60 0.83 5.87 4.82
N SER A 61 0.24 6.81 5.56
CA SER A 61 -0.16 8.11 5.05
C SER A 61 1.03 9.05 4.97
N THR A 62 1.13 9.80 3.87
CA THR A 62 2.20 10.78 3.68
C THR A 62 1.70 12.19 3.46
N TYR A 63 0.39 12.37 3.19
CA TYR A 63 -0.18 13.69 2.91
C TYR A 63 -1.70 13.62 3.00
N GLU A 64 -2.29 14.67 3.55
CA GLU A 64 -3.73 14.83 3.57
C GLU A 64 -4.05 16.32 3.57
N ALA A 65 -4.88 16.76 2.62
CA ALA A 65 -5.27 18.17 2.52
C ALA A 65 -6.61 18.33 1.82
N PRO A 66 -7.37 19.38 2.18
CA PRO A 66 -8.54 19.77 1.41
C PRO A 66 -8.17 20.02 -0.04
N HIS A 67 -8.98 19.52 -0.97
CA HIS A 67 -8.72 19.64 -2.41
C HIS A 67 -9.71 20.58 -3.09
N LYS A 68 -11.00 20.45 -2.77
CA LYS A 68 -12.08 21.28 -3.34
C LYS A 68 -12.99 21.82 -2.24
N TYR A 69 -13.54 23.01 -2.51
CA TYR A 69 -14.47 23.68 -1.61
C TYR A 69 -15.74 24.06 -2.36
N ALA A 70 -16.86 24.07 -1.65
CA ALA A 70 -18.12 24.67 -2.10
C ALA A 70 -18.72 25.42 -0.93
N ASP A 71 -19.02 26.74 -1.11
CA ASP A 71 -19.57 27.60 -0.05
C ASP A 71 -18.77 27.53 1.27
N ASP A 72 -17.45 27.59 1.17
CA ASP A 72 -16.48 27.46 2.27
C ASP A 72 -16.45 26.10 2.95
N ASN A 73 -17.20 25.10 2.43
CA ASN A 73 -17.15 23.73 2.93
C ASN A 73 -16.24 22.88 2.08
N VAL A 74 -15.46 22.02 2.72
CA VAL A 74 -14.61 21.05 2.03
C VAL A 74 -15.49 19.97 1.43
N ILE A 75 -15.38 19.74 0.11
CA ILE A 75 -16.13 18.70 -0.60
C ILE A 75 -15.26 17.56 -1.10
N SER A 76 -13.95 17.75 -1.10
CA SER A 76 -12.99 16.73 -1.51
C SER A 76 -11.70 16.89 -0.72
N VAL A 77 -11.10 15.77 -0.36
CA VAL A 77 -9.82 15.71 0.35
C VAL A 77 -8.85 14.89 -0.49
N GLU A 78 -7.65 15.42 -0.72
CA GLU A 78 -6.57 14.66 -1.34
C GLU A 78 -5.83 13.91 -0.24
N GLN A 79 -5.68 12.59 -0.41
CA GLN A 79 -4.89 11.75 0.48
C GLN A 79 -3.80 11.06 -0.33
N ARG A 80 -2.58 11.06 0.19
CA ARG A 80 -1.44 10.39 -0.43
C ARG A 80 -0.92 9.32 0.52
N ILE A 81 -0.62 8.16 -0.05
CA ILE A 81 -0.09 7.03 0.70
C ILE A 81 1.23 6.57 0.08
N THR A 82 2.05 5.95 0.91
CA THR A 82 3.25 5.26 0.46
C THR A 82 3.14 3.81 0.86
N ILE A 83 3.49 2.91 -0.07
CA ILE A 83 3.61 1.49 0.18
C ILE A 83 5.09 1.15 0.07
N ASN A 84 5.64 0.61 1.16
CA ASN A 84 6.96 -0.02 1.12
C ASN A 84 6.75 -1.53 1.13
N PHE A 85 7.41 -2.24 0.23
CA PHE A 85 7.41 -3.69 0.29
C PHE A 85 8.82 -4.23 0.06
N TRP A 86 9.11 -5.34 0.71
CA TRP A 86 10.41 -6.02 0.63
C TRP A 86 10.24 -7.34 -0.09
N CYS A 87 11.13 -7.61 -1.03
CA CYS A 87 11.16 -8.86 -1.79
C CYS A 87 12.61 -9.26 -2.08
N LYS A 88 12.80 -10.40 -2.71
CA LYS A 88 14.16 -10.96 -2.89
C LYS A 88 14.89 -10.40 -4.09
N ASN A 89 14.18 -10.06 -5.17
CA ASN A 89 14.80 -9.64 -6.42
C ASN A 89 13.87 -8.76 -7.27
N ALA A 90 14.42 -8.19 -8.34
CA ALA A 90 13.68 -7.29 -9.22
C ALA A 90 12.54 -7.97 -9.98
N LYS A 91 12.65 -9.25 -10.29
CA LYS A 91 11.61 -10.00 -10.98
C LYS A 91 10.35 -10.10 -10.10
N GLN A 92 10.54 -10.43 -8.83
CA GLN A 92 9.44 -10.44 -7.87
C GLN A 92 8.83 -9.04 -7.71
N ALA A 93 9.68 -8.02 -7.61
CA ALA A 93 9.22 -6.63 -7.51
C ALA A 93 8.35 -6.25 -8.69
N ASP A 94 8.74 -6.57 -9.91
CA ASP A 94 7.99 -6.24 -11.12
C ASP A 94 6.58 -6.85 -11.09
N GLN A 95 6.46 -8.11 -10.73
CA GLN A 95 5.17 -8.79 -10.67
C GLN A 95 4.26 -8.23 -9.56
N ILE A 96 4.82 -7.94 -8.40
CA ILE A 96 4.08 -7.35 -7.28
C ILE A 96 3.58 -5.95 -7.65
N ILE A 97 4.45 -5.12 -8.23
CA ILE A 97 4.12 -3.76 -8.64
C ILE A 97 2.96 -3.75 -9.65
N LYS A 98 3.04 -4.59 -10.67
CA LYS A 98 1.99 -4.68 -11.68
C LYS A 98 0.64 -5.04 -11.07
N ARG A 99 0.65 -5.98 -10.12
CA ARG A 99 -0.60 -6.38 -9.47
C ARG A 99 -1.14 -5.31 -8.53
N MET A 100 -0.27 -4.68 -7.73
CA MET A 100 -0.68 -3.57 -6.85
C MET A 100 -1.25 -2.40 -7.64
N ASP A 101 -0.58 -2.01 -8.73
CA ASP A 101 -1.06 -0.92 -9.58
C ASP A 101 -2.45 -1.24 -10.16
N ALA A 102 -2.65 -2.46 -10.64
CA ALA A 102 -3.95 -2.87 -11.20
C ALA A 102 -5.07 -2.81 -10.16
N ILE A 103 -4.81 -3.27 -8.94
CA ILE A 103 -5.81 -3.28 -7.87
C ILE A 103 -6.16 -1.84 -7.47
N LEU A 104 -5.15 -1.02 -7.20
CA LEU A 104 -5.35 0.32 -6.66
C LEU A 104 -5.90 1.28 -7.71
N GLU A 105 -5.40 1.21 -8.94
CA GLU A 105 -5.88 2.08 -10.02
C GLU A 105 -7.35 1.79 -10.36
N SER A 106 -7.79 0.54 -10.28
CA SER A 106 -9.19 0.19 -10.52
C SER A 106 -10.13 0.75 -9.45
N SER A 107 -9.60 1.17 -8.31
CA SER A 107 -10.38 1.72 -7.19
C SER A 107 -10.14 3.22 -6.98
N GLY A 108 -9.57 3.90 -7.98
CA GLY A 108 -9.41 5.36 -7.95
C GLY A 108 -8.09 5.87 -7.42
N PHE A 109 -7.22 4.99 -6.94
CA PHE A 109 -5.86 5.41 -6.57
C PHE A 109 -5.05 5.64 -7.84
N GLU A 110 -4.25 6.68 -7.85
CA GLU A 110 -3.40 6.98 -9.00
C GLU A 110 -1.97 7.29 -8.56
N ARG A 111 -1.02 6.92 -9.39
CA ARG A 111 0.37 7.35 -9.19
C ARG A 111 0.46 8.82 -9.56
N TYR A 112 1.01 9.64 -8.68
CA TYR A 112 0.98 11.09 -8.84
C TYR A 112 2.34 11.73 -9.01
N THR A 113 3.42 11.01 -8.74
CA THR A 113 4.76 11.57 -8.77
C THR A 113 5.80 10.51 -9.14
N ALA A 114 6.96 10.98 -9.58
CA ALA A 114 8.11 10.11 -9.79
C ALA A 114 8.68 9.65 -8.46
N ASN A 115 9.14 8.41 -8.42
CA ASN A 115 9.92 7.89 -7.31
C ASN A 115 11.40 8.05 -7.66
N GLU A 116 12.09 8.97 -7.00
CA GLU A 116 13.51 9.21 -7.28
C GLU A 116 14.40 8.01 -6.95
N LYS A 117 14.00 7.23 -5.97
CA LYS A 117 14.70 6.02 -5.58
C LYS A 117 13.68 4.91 -5.34
N PRO A 118 13.11 4.35 -6.43
CA PRO A 118 11.97 3.43 -6.31
C PRO A 118 12.33 2.09 -5.68
N ARG A 119 13.59 1.67 -5.76
CA ARG A 119 14.08 0.43 -5.19
C ARG A 119 15.52 0.58 -4.73
N TYR A 120 15.84 -0.05 -3.64
CA TYR A 120 17.22 -0.15 -3.15
C TYR A 120 17.37 -1.35 -2.21
N MET A 121 18.61 -1.80 -2.04
CA MET A 121 18.87 -2.86 -1.08
C MET A 121 18.78 -2.31 0.34
N ASP A 122 17.95 -2.94 1.14
CA ASP A 122 17.89 -2.69 2.58
C ASP A 122 18.92 -3.61 3.24
N ASP A 123 20.11 -3.06 3.50
CA ASP A 123 21.24 -3.83 4.01
C ASP A 123 21.00 -4.40 5.41
N ASP A 124 20.10 -3.78 6.18
CA ASP A 124 19.77 -4.25 7.53
C ASP A 124 19.08 -5.62 7.51
N ILE A 125 18.35 -5.93 6.44
CA ILE A 125 17.62 -7.18 6.32
C ILE A 125 18.05 -8.02 5.10
N GLY A 126 18.82 -7.43 4.18
CA GLY A 126 19.30 -8.12 2.98
C GLY A 126 18.20 -8.39 1.95
N LEU A 127 17.24 -7.50 1.83
CA LEU A 127 16.13 -7.59 0.88
C LEU A 127 16.05 -6.33 0.02
N LEU A 128 15.45 -6.47 -1.15
CA LEU A 128 15.15 -5.34 -2.02
C LEU A 128 13.90 -4.63 -1.50
N MET A 129 14.06 -3.38 -1.08
CA MET A 129 12.96 -2.54 -0.59
C MET A 129 12.43 -1.67 -1.73
N ASN A 130 11.12 -1.64 -1.88
CA ASN A 130 10.43 -0.92 -2.94
C ASN A 130 9.54 0.16 -2.36
N VAL A 131 9.47 1.30 -3.05
CA VAL A 131 8.64 2.44 -2.65
C VAL A 131 7.63 2.72 -3.76
N ARG A 132 6.34 2.70 -3.42
CA ARG A 132 5.25 3.04 -4.34
C ARG A 132 4.40 4.13 -3.72
N LYS A 133 4.09 5.16 -4.49
CA LYS A 133 3.33 6.32 -4.02
C LYS A 133 2.07 6.50 -4.84
N TYR A 134 0.94 6.62 -4.15
CA TYR A 134 -0.38 6.79 -4.75
C TYR A 134 -1.12 7.94 -4.08
N ARG A 135 -2.07 8.54 -4.80
CA ARG A 135 -3.00 9.49 -4.23
C ARG A 135 -4.43 9.07 -4.50
N LEU A 136 -5.31 9.51 -3.63
CA LEU A 136 -6.74 9.29 -3.76
C LEU A 136 -7.46 10.59 -3.41
N PHE A 137 -8.46 10.97 -4.24
CA PHE A 137 -9.34 12.08 -3.92
C PHE A 137 -10.62 11.53 -3.30
N ASP A 138 -10.85 11.90 -2.04
CA ASP A 138 -12.01 11.47 -1.28
C ASP A 138 -13.13 12.50 -1.43
N TRP A 139 -14.23 12.10 -2.03
CA TRP A 139 -15.43 12.92 -2.28
C TRP A 139 -16.58 12.56 -1.34
N SER A 140 -16.34 11.81 -0.27
CA SER A 140 -17.39 11.36 0.64
C SER A 140 -18.21 12.51 1.25
N ASP A 141 -17.58 13.64 1.56
CA ASP A 141 -18.27 14.80 2.08
C ASP A 141 -19.27 15.38 1.06
N LEU A 142 -18.90 15.41 -0.22
CA LEU A 142 -19.79 15.84 -1.30
C LEU A 142 -20.96 14.87 -1.45
N GLU A 143 -20.73 13.57 -1.37
CA GLU A 143 -21.78 12.55 -1.44
C GLU A 143 -22.76 12.68 -0.28
N GLU A 144 -22.27 12.94 0.95
CA GLU A 144 -23.11 13.25 2.10
C GLU A 144 -24.00 14.48 1.86
N MET A 145 -23.41 15.55 1.33
CA MET A 145 -24.16 16.77 1.02
C MET A 145 -25.26 16.52 0.01
N LYS A 146 -25.03 15.69 -1.00
CA LYS A 146 -26.02 15.32 -2.02
C LYS A 146 -27.13 14.43 -1.46
N GLY A 147 -26.82 13.63 -0.45
CA GLY A 147 -27.79 12.74 0.20
C GLY A 147 -28.74 13.42 1.16
N LYS A 148 -28.52 14.70 1.43
CA LYS A 148 -29.38 15.51 2.27
C LYS A 148 -30.36 16.31 1.42
#